data_ea4b692d57603a2fa06adcd6a6c0d781
#
_entry.id   ea4b692d57603a2fa06adcd6a6c0d781
#
_cell.length_a   1.000
_cell.length_b   1.000
_cell.length_c   1.000
_cell.angle_alpha   90.00
_cell.angle_beta   90.00
_cell.angle_gamma   90.00
#
_symmetry.space_group_name_H-M   'P 1'
#
loop_
_entity.id
_entity.type
_entity.pdbx_description
1 polymer ?
#
loop_
_entity_poly.entity_id
_entity_poly.type
_entity_poly.pdbx_seq_one_letter_code
_entity_poly.pdbx_strand_id
1 'polypeptide(L)'
;MAGALKLARRGLGRVEPNPAVGAVLVRNDKIIGRGYHRFFGAPHAEVTALRDAKAKGHSAKGATLYVTLEPCCHWGKTPPCTDTVIAAGIKKVIAATLDPSKKVAGKGVDALKKAGIEVQVGILADEAKKLNKWFFKFHQKHHPWIICKWAQTLDGKLAARSGHSKWISSDSSRREAHKIRHSCQAIIVGVETVLADDPQLTARLKNVSQLPAGPPNRVVLDTKLRTPVSSQLVQTANKIPTWIFTSCLAGKARTEVFKNKGVKIIILPIGKNGLIDIKSFLKFAARQGWARIMVEGGAKLLSSFILSKLADELVLFQSSALALDDQAVQFRGQTTFQVNNFLKRYKFHSVSKAGGDLILRLLVT
;
A
#
# COMPACT_ATOMS: atom_id res chain seq x y z
N MET A 1 -17.34 12.10 15.06
CA MET A 1 -16.74 11.30 13.97
C MET A 1 -15.62 12.03 13.22
N ALA A 2 -15.77 13.27 12.79
CA ALA A 2 -14.69 14.03 12.10
C ALA A 2 -13.35 14.05 12.86
N GLY A 3 -13.39 14.22 14.19
CA GLY A 3 -12.21 14.11 15.06
C GLY A 3 -11.54 12.75 15.02
N ALA A 4 -12.30 11.67 14.99
CA ALA A 4 -11.79 10.30 14.87
C ALA A 4 -11.11 10.08 13.50
N LEU A 5 -11.70 10.58 12.40
CA LEU A 5 -11.09 10.53 11.06
C LEU A 5 -9.78 11.33 10.99
N LYS A 6 -9.71 12.51 11.63
CA LYS A 6 -8.47 13.30 11.74
C LYS A 6 -7.36 12.53 12.46
N LEU A 7 -7.71 11.81 13.53
CA LEU A 7 -6.78 10.92 14.25
C LEU A 7 -6.34 9.74 13.40
N ALA A 8 -7.26 9.07 12.70
CA ALA A 8 -6.96 7.93 11.84
C ALA A 8 -5.89 8.26 10.78
N ARG A 9 -5.94 9.46 10.18
CA ARG A 9 -4.94 9.90 9.19
C ARG A 9 -3.51 9.87 9.69
N ARG A 10 -3.28 9.99 11.00
CA ARG A 10 -1.93 9.93 11.60
C ARG A 10 -1.30 8.55 11.52
N GLY A 11 -2.11 7.50 11.36
CA GLY A 11 -1.64 6.11 11.21
C GLY A 11 -1.22 5.74 9.79
N LEU A 12 -1.65 6.50 8.77
CA LEU A 12 -1.36 6.19 7.37
C LEU A 12 0.14 6.06 7.10
N GLY A 13 0.54 5.03 6.37
CA GLY A 13 1.93 4.71 6.04
C GLY A 13 2.70 4.02 7.18
N ARG A 14 2.05 3.67 8.30
CA ARG A 14 2.66 3.00 9.46
C ARG A 14 1.88 1.78 9.94
N VAL A 15 0.59 1.72 9.66
CA VAL A 15 -0.31 0.68 10.18
C VAL A 15 -0.45 -0.50 9.23
N GLU A 16 -0.09 -0.35 7.97
CA GLU A 16 -0.25 -1.38 6.95
C GLU A 16 0.46 -2.69 7.35
N PRO A 17 -0.16 -3.86 7.13
CA PRO A 17 -1.38 -4.12 6.36
C PRO A 17 -2.71 -3.89 7.11
N ASN A 18 -2.71 -3.30 8.31
CA ASN A 18 -3.93 -2.93 9.03
C ASN A 18 -4.51 -1.62 8.48
N PRO A 19 -5.84 -1.40 8.59
CA PRO A 19 -6.44 -0.13 8.24
C PRO A 19 -6.07 0.98 9.24
N ALA A 20 -6.06 2.22 8.76
CA ALA A 20 -5.92 3.39 9.61
C ALA A 20 -7.24 3.65 10.34
N VAL A 21 -7.22 3.51 11.66
CA VAL A 21 -8.39 3.68 12.52
C VAL A 21 -8.13 4.76 13.57
N GLY A 22 -9.15 5.56 13.85
CA GLY A 22 -9.15 6.55 14.92
C GLY A 22 -10.40 6.43 15.78
N ALA A 23 -10.27 6.77 17.04
CA ALA A 23 -11.32 6.69 18.03
C ALA A 23 -11.36 7.91 18.93
N VAL A 24 -12.56 8.32 19.33
CA VAL A 24 -12.82 9.40 20.27
C VAL A 24 -13.89 8.97 21.28
N LEU A 25 -13.60 9.15 22.55
CA LEU A 25 -14.56 8.93 23.65
C LEU A 25 -15.20 10.24 24.07
N VAL A 26 -16.53 10.25 24.16
CA VAL A 26 -17.32 11.42 24.55
C VAL A 26 -18.22 11.04 25.72
N ARG A 27 -18.27 11.87 26.75
CA ARG A 27 -19.19 11.77 27.87
C ARG A 27 -19.67 13.17 28.28
N ASN A 28 -20.98 13.37 28.41
CA ASN A 28 -21.60 14.67 28.70
C ASN A 28 -21.07 15.75 27.73
N ASP A 29 -21.11 15.50 26.44
CA ASP A 29 -20.65 16.35 25.34
C ASP A 29 -19.17 16.77 25.39
N LYS A 30 -18.41 16.24 26.34
CA LYS A 30 -16.96 16.48 26.46
C LYS A 30 -16.16 15.30 25.95
N ILE A 31 -15.11 15.60 25.18
CA ILE A 31 -14.15 14.59 24.74
C ILE A 31 -13.26 14.22 25.93
N ILE A 32 -13.36 12.97 26.39
CA ILE A 32 -12.60 12.43 27.53
C ILE A 32 -11.39 11.62 27.10
N GLY A 33 -11.38 11.08 25.85
CA GLY A 33 -10.24 10.29 25.36
C GLY A 33 -10.12 10.35 23.85
N ARG A 34 -8.89 10.22 23.34
CA ARG A 34 -8.55 10.19 21.92
C ARG A 34 -7.55 9.09 21.64
N GLY A 35 -7.74 8.35 20.54
CA GLY A 35 -6.84 7.30 20.14
C GLY A 35 -6.78 7.12 18.63
N TYR A 36 -5.69 6.54 18.16
CA TYR A 36 -5.57 6.03 16.80
C TYR A 36 -4.61 4.87 16.78
N HIS A 37 -4.75 3.99 15.81
CA HIS A 37 -3.79 2.92 15.57
C HIS A 37 -2.48 3.55 15.09
N ARG A 38 -1.41 3.44 15.88
CA ARG A 38 -0.18 4.21 15.64
C ARG A 38 0.73 3.55 14.62
N PHE A 39 0.88 2.23 14.70
CA PHE A 39 1.68 1.39 13.80
C PHE A 39 1.24 -0.06 13.89
N PHE A 40 1.58 -0.86 12.90
CA PHE A 40 1.25 -2.28 12.87
C PHE A 40 1.77 -3.03 14.12
N GLY A 41 0.89 -3.77 14.78
CA GLY A 41 1.19 -4.48 16.05
C GLY A 41 1.00 -3.64 17.32
N ALA A 42 0.81 -2.32 17.21
CA ALA A 42 0.44 -1.48 18.34
C ALA A 42 -1.03 -1.68 18.75
N PRO A 43 -1.46 -1.22 19.94
CA PRO A 43 -2.86 -1.22 20.34
C PRO A 43 -3.74 -0.51 19.33
N HIS A 44 -4.95 -1.01 19.12
CA HIS A 44 -5.93 -0.42 18.23
C HIS A 44 -6.44 0.92 18.78
N ALA A 45 -7.16 1.67 17.93
CA ALA A 45 -7.61 3.02 18.23
C ALA A 45 -8.50 3.09 19.47
N GLU A 46 -9.38 2.10 19.65
CA GLU A 46 -10.32 1.99 20.76
C GLU A 46 -9.58 1.84 22.09
N VAL A 47 -8.63 0.90 22.13
CA VAL A 47 -7.77 0.66 23.31
C VAL A 47 -6.94 1.90 23.63
N THR A 48 -6.42 2.56 22.60
CA THR A 48 -5.63 3.80 22.76
C THR A 48 -6.49 4.94 23.33
N ALA A 49 -7.74 5.08 22.87
CA ALA A 49 -8.66 6.11 23.37
C ALA A 49 -9.06 5.84 24.82
N LEU A 50 -9.31 4.58 25.19
CA LEU A 50 -9.62 4.18 26.57
C LEU A 50 -8.44 4.46 27.52
N ARG A 51 -7.20 4.15 27.09
CA ARG A 51 -5.99 4.45 27.86
C ARG A 51 -5.78 5.96 28.03
N ASP A 52 -6.05 6.76 26.99
CA ASP A 52 -5.95 8.23 27.07
C ASP A 52 -6.98 8.82 28.06
N ALA A 53 -8.21 8.30 28.04
CA ALA A 53 -9.23 8.70 29.02
C ALA A 53 -8.79 8.37 30.46
N LYS A 54 -8.32 7.15 30.71
CA LYS A 54 -7.83 6.72 32.01
C LYS A 54 -6.65 7.56 32.50
N ALA A 55 -5.69 7.86 31.62
CA ALA A 55 -4.53 8.68 31.95
C ALA A 55 -4.90 10.13 32.32
N LYS A 56 -6.07 10.62 31.87
CA LYS A 56 -6.64 11.93 32.22
C LYS A 56 -7.57 11.88 33.45
N GLY A 57 -7.65 10.75 34.15
CA GLY A 57 -8.53 10.58 35.31
C GLY A 57 -10.01 10.39 34.95
N HIS A 58 -10.35 10.12 33.68
CA HIS A 58 -11.73 9.95 33.26
C HIS A 58 -12.14 8.47 33.21
N SER A 59 -13.31 8.15 33.74
CA SER A 59 -13.97 6.87 33.55
C SER A 59 -14.67 6.82 32.20
N ALA A 60 -14.48 5.74 31.45
CA ALA A 60 -15.17 5.49 30.18
C ALA A 60 -16.60 4.93 30.37
N LYS A 61 -16.98 4.53 31.59
CA LYS A 61 -18.31 3.97 31.87
C LYS A 61 -19.41 4.99 31.49
N GLY A 62 -20.38 4.51 30.71
CA GLY A 62 -21.48 5.33 30.22
C GLY A 62 -21.13 6.29 29.06
N ALA A 63 -19.89 6.27 28.57
CA ALA A 63 -19.46 7.11 27.44
C ALA A 63 -19.95 6.60 26.09
N THR A 64 -19.91 7.48 25.08
CA THR A 64 -20.07 7.14 23.66
C THR A 64 -18.69 7.04 23.00
N LEU A 65 -18.43 5.93 22.31
CA LEU A 65 -17.23 5.69 21.51
C LEU A 65 -17.55 5.99 20.03
N TYR A 66 -16.85 6.96 19.44
CA TYR A 66 -16.82 7.20 18.00
C TYR A 66 -15.58 6.52 17.41
N VAL A 67 -15.75 5.62 16.47
CA VAL A 67 -14.66 4.88 15.82
C VAL A 67 -14.84 4.86 14.31
N THR A 68 -13.75 4.98 13.56
CA THR A 68 -13.82 5.12 12.10
C THR A 68 -14.04 3.80 11.36
N LEU A 69 -13.93 2.65 12.03
CA LEU A 69 -14.18 1.32 11.50
C LEU A 69 -14.81 0.46 12.60
N GLU A 70 -15.59 -0.53 12.23
CA GLU A 70 -16.17 -1.51 13.14
C GLU A 70 -15.09 -2.12 14.06
N PRO A 71 -15.30 -2.15 15.40
CA PRO A 71 -14.38 -2.79 16.34
C PRO A 71 -14.21 -4.29 16.05
N CYS A 72 -12.97 -4.76 16.04
CA CYS A 72 -12.66 -6.17 15.76
C CYS A 72 -13.17 -7.09 16.89
N CYS A 73 -13.68 -8.29 16.50
CA CYS A 73 -14.24 -9.29 17.39
C CYS A 73 -13.47 -10.62 17.37
N HIS A 74 -12.25 -10.63 16.84
CA HIS A 74 -11.43 -11.84 16.76
C HIS A 74 -10.04 -11.57 17.35
N TRP A 75 -9.42 -12.63 17.85
CA TRP A 75 -8.03 -12.61 18.26
C TRP A 75 -7.10 -12.45 17.06
N GLY A 76 -6.25 -11.43 17.12
CA GLY A 76 -5.18 -11.20 16.17
C GLY A 76 -3.84 -11.16 16.91
N LYS A 77 -3.01 -10.13 16.60
CA LYS A 77 -1.83 -9.81 17.42
C LYS A 77 -2.21 -9.19 18.76
N THR A 78 -3.43 -8.70 18.87
CA THR A 78 -4.03 -8.11 20.08
C THR A 78 -5.38 -8.76 20.35
N PRO A 79 -5.86 -8.73 21.62
CA PRO A 79 -7.22 -9.17 21.94
C PRO A 79 -8.28 -8.39 21.17
N PRO A 80 -9.51 -8.95 21.04
CA PRO A 80 -10.63 -8.26 20.40
C PRO A 80 -10.92 -6.89 21.03
N CYS A 81 -11.14 -5.87 20.19
CA CYS A 81 -11.51 -4.55 20.68
C CYS A 81 -12.91 -4.53 21.29
N THR A 82 -13.82 -5.39 20.80
CA THR A 82 -15.17 -5.56 21.38
C THR A 82 -15.11 -5.88 22.86
N ASP A 83 -14.26 -6.81 23.26
CA ASP A 83 -14.14 -7.23 24.68
C ASP A 83 -13.64 -6.08 25.55
N THR A 84 -12.66 -5.32 25.05
CA THR A 84 -12.14 -4.15 25.75
C THR A 84 -13.20 -3.04 25.91
N VAL A 85 -14.01 -2.82 24.86
CA VAL A 85 -15.11 -1.83 24.84
C VAL A 85 -16.22 -2.22 25.80
N ILE A 86 -16.60 -3.51 25.83
CA ILE A 86 -17.60 -4.06 26.76
C ILE A 86 -17.11 -3.93 28.20
N ALA A 87 -15.89 -4.38 28.49
CA ALA A 87 -15.31 -4.30 29.84
C ALA A 87 -15.17 -2.85 30.36
N ALA A 88 -15.00 -1.88 29.47
CA ALA A 88 -14.94 -0.45 29.82
C ALA A 88 -16.31 0.17 30.18
N GLY A 89 -17.42 -0.57 30.01
CA GLY A 89 -18.76 -0.11 30.30
C GLY A 89 -19.26 1.02 29.37
N ILE A 90 -18.84 0.99 28.10
CA ILE A 90 -19.30 1.93 27.07
C ILE A 90 -20.80 1.76 26.86
N LYS A 91 -21.56 2.88 26.85
CA LYS A 91 -23.01 2.85 26.61
C LYS A 91 -23.39 2.78 25.15
N LYS A 92 -22.64 3.47 24.30
CA LYS A 92 -22.94 3.61 22.86
C LYS A 92 -21.67 3.58 22.02
N VAL A 93 -21.71 2.87 20.90
CA VAL A 93 -20.66 2.86 19.88
C VAL A 93 -21.22 3.42 18.56
N ILE A 94 -20.53 4.40 18.00
CA ILE A 94 -20.83 4.96 16.67
C ILE A 94 -19.65 4.62 15.76
N ALA A 95 -19.85 3.65 14.87
CA ALA A 95 -18.88 3.26 13.87
C ALA A 95 -19.15 3.96 12.54
N ALA A 96 -18.12 4.49 11.88
CA ALA A 96 -18.31 5.14 10.58
C ALA A 96 -18.72 4.12 9.51
N THR A 97 -18.14 2.93 9.51
CA THR A 97 -18.45 1.89 8.54
C THR A 97 -18.18 0.50 9.13
N LEU A 98 -18.82 -0.52 8.57
CA LEU A 98 -18.50 -1.92 8.85
C LEU A 98 -17.13 -2.27 8.29
N ASP A 99 -16.48 -3.26 8.90
CA ASP A 99 -15.24 -3.85 8.40
C ASP A 99 -15.53 -4.72 7.17
N PRO A 100 -14.82 -4.55 6.04
CA PRO A 100 -15.04 -5.36 4.84
C PRO A 100 -14.50 -6.79 4.96
N SER A 101 -13.70 -7.08 5.98
CA SER A 101 -13.12 -8.40 6.19
C SER A 101 -14.18 -9.41 6.65
N LYS A 102 -14.29 -10.55 5.97
CA LYS A 102 -15.18 -11.65 6.35
C LYS A 102 -14.99 -12.16 7.80
N LYS A 103 -13.83 -11.85 8.39
CA LYS A 103 -13.55 -12.21 9.80
C LYS A 103 -14.34 -11.35 10.79
N VAL A 104 -14.65 -10.11 10.41
CA VAL A 104 -15.36 -9.11 11.24
C VAL A 104 -16.75 -8.84 10.67
N ALA A 105 -16.90 -8.18 9.57
CA ALA A 105 -18.09 -7.95 8.72
C ALA A 105 -19.45 -8.03 9.46
N GLY A 106 -19.70 -7.11 10.38
CA GLY A 106 -20.93 -7.04 11.20
C GLY A 106 -20.88 -7.82 12.52
N LYS A 107 -19.98 -8.79 12.68
CA LYS A 107 -19.87 -9.60 13.90
C LYS A 107 -19.42 -8.79 15.12
N GLY A 108 -18.60 -7.75 14.92
CA GLY A 108 -18.20 -6.82 15.97
C GLY A 108 -19.39 -6.01 16.48
N VAL A 109 -20.22 -5.51 15.55
CA VAL A 109 -21.48 -4.83 15.88
C VAL A 109 -22.43 -5.76 16.64
N ASP A 110 -22.58 -7.01 16.18
CA ASP A 110 -23.46 -7.99 16.81
C ASP A 110 -22.99 -8.35 18.24
N ALA A 111 -21.68 -8.51 18.43
CA ALA A 111 -21.11 -8.78 19.76
C ALA A 111 -21.37 -7.62 20.73
N LEU A 112 -21.22 -6.37 20.29
CA LEU A 112 -21.51 -5.19 21.12
C LEU A 112 -23.00 -5.09 21.47
N LYS A 113 -23.91 -5.31 20.48
CA LYS A 113 -25.36 -5.31 20.72
C LYS A 113 -25.80 -6.40 21.68
N LYS A 114 -25.26 -7.62 21.56
CA LYS A 114 -25.51 -8.73 22.50
C LYS A 114 -25.09 -8.41 23.93
N ALA A 115 -24.07 -7.58 24.09
CA ALA A 115 -23.62 -7.09 25.40
C ALA A 115 -24.43 -5.88 25.92
N GLY A 116 -25.53 -5.49 25.25
CA GLY A 116 -26.39 -4.37 25.66
C GLY A 116 -25.89 -2.98 25.26
N ILE A 117 -24.87 -2.88 24.40
CA ILE A 117 -24.34 -1.61 23.93
C ILE A 117 -25.15 -1.13 22.73
N GLU A 118 -25.61 0.12 22.74
CA GLU A 118 -26.25 0.76 21.58
C GLU A 118 -25.22 0.96 20.46
N VAL A 119 -25.50 0.47 19.24
CA VAL A 119 -24.58 0.62 18.11
C VAL A 119 -25.27 1.31 16.94
N GLN A 120 -24.63 2.37 16.44
CA GLN A 120 -25.01 3.08 15.24
C GLN A 120 -23.87 3.00 14.23
N VAL A 121 -24.20 2.78 12.94
CA VAL A 121 -23.23 2.70 11.84
C VAL A 121 -23.63 3.68 10.72
N GLY A 122 -22.64 4.28 10.05
CA GLY A 122 -22.85 5.05 8.81
C GLY A 122 -22.43 6.50 8.86
N ILE A 123 -22.10 7.07 10.03
CA ILE A 123 -21.73 8.48 10.14
C ILE A 123 -20.36 8.72 9.51
N LEU A 124 -20.31 9.51 8.41
CA LEU A 124 -19.14 9.80 7.59
C LEU A 124 -18.52 8.52 7.01
N ALA A 125 -19.37 7.60 6.56
CA ALA A 125 -18.94 6.30 6.04
C ALA A 125 -18.05 6.43 4.81
N ASP A 126 -18.38 7.33 3.89
CA ASP A 126 -17.62 7.51 2.65
C ASP A 126 -16.23 8.07 2.90
N GLU A 127 -16.07 8.98 3.85
CA GLU A 127 -14.78 9.51 4.27
C GLU A 127 -13.92 8.43 4.92
N ALA A 128 -14.51 7.56 5.73
CA ALA A 128 -13.82 6.43 6.35
C ALA A 128 -13.37 5.40 5.29
N LYS A 129 -14.22 5.09 4.32
CA LYS A 129 -13.89 4.21 3.20
C LYS A 129 -12.80 4.82 2.30
N LYS A 130 -12.89 6.13 1.99
CA LYS A 130 -11.87 6.84 1.22
C LYS A 130 -10.50 6.81 1.89
N LEU A 131 -10.46 6.87 3.22
CA LEU A 131 -9.21 6.80 3.99
C LEU A 131 -8.52 5.45 3.83
N ASN A 132 -9.29 4.36 3.78
CA ASN A 132 -8.81 2.97 3.76
C ASN A 132 -9.17 2.24 2.46
N LYS A 133 -9.29 2.94 1.32
CA LYS A 133 -9.79 2.37 0.05
C LYS A 133 -9.03 1.12 -0.41
N TRP A 134 -7.73 1.05 -0.18
CA TRP A 134 -6.92 -0.13 -0.49
C TRP A 134 -7.36 -1.35 0.35
N PHE A 135 -7.69 -1.14 1.63
CA PHE A 135 -8.16 -2.18 2.54
C PHE A 135 -9.54 -2.70 2.12
N PHE A 136 -10.47 -1.79 1.80
CA PHE A 136 -11.79 -2.16 1.28
C PHE A 136 -11.68 -2.93 -0.04
N LYS A 137 -10.89 -2.44 -1.00
CA LYS A 137 -10.68 -3.15 -2.27
C LYS A 137 -10.14 -4.55 -2.05
N PHE A 138 -9.10 -4.70 -1.22
CA PHE A 138 -8.47 -5.98 -0.98
C PHE A 138 -9.43 -7.01 -0.39
N HIS A 139 -10.18 -6.63 0.64
CA HIS A 139 -11.09 -7.55 1.33
C HIS A 139 -12.38 -7.84 0.54
N GLN A 140 -12.90 -6.89 -0.22
CA GLN A 140 -14.11 -7.05 -1.02
C GLN A 140 -13.85 -7.74 -2.37
N LYS A 141 -12.76 -7.39 -3.05
CA LYS A 141 -12.46 -7.87 -4.41
C LYS A 141 -11.36 -8.92 -4.47
N HIS A 142 -10.71 -9.24 -3.35
CA HIS A 142 -9.52 -10.09 -3.30
C HIS A 142 -8.43 -9.67 -4.32
N HIS A 143 -8.25 -8.36 -4.45
CA HIS A 143 -7.35 -7.74 -5.40
C HIS A 143 -6.44 -6.72 -4.73
N PRO A 144 -5.10 -6.80 -4.91
CA PRO A 144 -4.19 -5.80 -4.39
C PRO A 144 -4.51 -4.38 -4.88
N TRP A 145 -4.19 -3.38 -4.06
CA TRP A 145 -4.12 -1.98 -4.47
C TRP A 145 -2.79 -1.73 -5.16
N ILE A 146 -2.82 -1.35 -6.42
CA ILE A 146 -1.63 -1.17 -7.26
C ILE A 146 -1.29 0.30 -7.37
N ILE A 147 -0.10 0.65 -6.92
CA ILE A 147 0.49 1.99 -7.01
C ILE A 147 1.54 1.96 -8.11
N CYS A 148 1.30 2.61 -9.24
CA CYS A 148 2.30 2.82 -10.28
C CYS A 148 3.08 4.10 -9.99
N LYS A 149 4.39 3.99 -9.72
CA LYS A 149 5.26 5.12 -9.40
C LYS A 149 6.37 5.26 -10.42
N TRP A 150 6.57 6.49 -10.87
CA TRP A 150 7.75 6.83 -11.69
C TRP A 150 8.23 8.25 -11.41
N ALA A 151 9.43 8.55 -11.86
CA ALA A 151 9.94 9.90 -11.96
C ALA A 151 10.19 10.24 -13.43
N GLN A 152 9.99 11.49 -13.80
CA GLN A 152 10.28 11.98 -15.15
C GLN A 152 10.79 13.42 -15.13
N THR A 153 11.49 13.78 -16.19
CA THR A 153 11.88 15.16 -16.49
C THR A 153 10.67 16.00 -16.93
N LEU A 154 10.79 17.31 -17.00
CA LEU A 154 9.71 18.21 -17.41
C LEU A 154 9.19 17.88 -18.81
N ASP A 155 10.08 17.44 -19.71
CA ASP A 155 9.77 16.94 -21.05
C ASP A 155 9.42 15.44 -21.12
N GLY A 156 9.08 14.82 -19.98
CA GLY A 156 8.46 13.48 -19.90
C GLY A 156 9.42 12.30 -20.04
N LYS A 157 10.74 12.48 -19.90
CA LYS A 157 11.72 11.39 -20.01
C LYS A 157 11.91 10.66 -18.68
N LEU A 158 11.95 9.33 -18.72
CA LEU A 158 12.06 8.45 -17.54
C LEU A 158 13.50 7.98 -17.29
N ALA A 159 14.33 7.97 -18.31
CA ALA A 159 15.75 7.63 -18.23
C ALA A 159 16.47 8.16 -19.47
N ALA A 160 17.80 8.27 -19.42
CA ALA A 160 18.64 8.52 -20.58
C ALA A 160 18.50 7.40 -21.62
N ARG A 161 19.00 7.60 -22.84
CA ARG A 161 19.03 6.59 -23.92
C ARG A 161 19.71 5.29 -23.50
N SER A 162 20.73 5.37 -22.65
CA SER A 162 21.41 4.21 -22.05
C SER A 162 20.57 3.40 -21.05
N GLY A 163 19.39 3.90 -20.69
CA GLY A 163 18.55 3.34 -19.61
C GLY A 163 18.90 3.88 -18.23
N HIS A 164 19.96 4.67 -18.05
CA HIS A 164 20.36 5.24 -16.77
C HIS A 164 19.36 6.30 -16.31
N SER A 165 18.80 6.12 -15.11
CA SER A 165 17.75 6.97 -14.55
C SER A 165 18.16 7.76 -13.30
N LYS A 166 19.39 7.57 -12.82
CA LYS A 166 19.92 8.25 -11.62
C LYS A 166 20.55 9.59 -12.03
N TRP A 167 20.17 10.78 -11.58
CA TRP A 167 19.11 11.07 -10.60
C TRP A 167 18.15 12.07 -11.22
N ILE A 168 17.02 11.60 -11.75
CA ILE A 168 16.01 12.49 -12.36
C ILE A 168 15.31 13.31 -11.27
N SER A 169 15.04 12.71 -10.12
CA SER A 169 14.33 13.36 -9.02
C SER A 169 15.23 13.69 -7.82
N SER A 170 14.85 14.70 -7.06
CA SER A 170 15.55 15.21 -5.88
C SER A 170 15.61 14.21 -4.73
N ASP A 171 16.52 14.45 -3.75
CA ASP A 171 16.60 13.68 -2.50
C ASP A 171 15.30 13.68 -1.72
N SER A 172 14.59 14.81 -1.73
CA SER A 172 13.28 14.93 -1.09
C SER A 172 12.26 14.00 -1.74
N SER A 173 12.21 13.94 -3.05
CA SER A 173 11.36 13.02 -3.82
C SER A 173 11.73 11.56 -3.54
N ARG A 174 13.01 11.24 -3.46
CA ARG A 174 13.46 9.88 -3.10
C ARG A 174 13.03 9.48 -1.69
N ARG A 175 13.07 10.41 -0.72
CA ARG A 175 12.54 10.17 0.64
C ARG A 175 11.05 9.86 0.62
N GLU A 176 10.26 10.59 -0.18
CA GLU A 176 8.83 10.30 -0.32
C GLU A 176 8.57 8.94 -0.99
N ALA A 177 9.36 8.56 -2.01
CA ALA A 177 9.30 7.23 -2.61
C ALA A 177 9.57 6.13 -1.58
N HIS A 178 10.54 6.33 -0.67
CA HIS A 178 10.79 5.38 0.42
C HIS A 178 9.63 5.29 1.42
N LYS A 179 8.88 6.37 1.69
CA LYS A 179 7.65 6.31 2.51
C LYS A 179 6.56 5.47 1.82
N ILE A 180 6.41 5.59 0.50
CA ILE A 180 5.45 4.77 -0.24
C ILE A 180 5.88 3.30 -0.19
N ARG A 181 7.15 2.98 -0.43
CA ARG A 181 7.69 1.61 -0.31
C ARG A 181 7.39 1.02 1.07
N HIS A 182 7.60 1.80 2.13
CA HIS A 182 7.34 1.39 3.51
C HIS A 182 5.88 0.97 3.75
N SER A 183 4.94 1.61 3.07
CA SER A 183 3.51 1.32 3.20
C SER A 183 3.02 0.18 2.30
N CYS A 184 3.91 -0.50 1.55
CA CYS A 184 3.57 -1.58 0.63
C CYS A 184 4.12 -2.92 1.12
N GLN A 185 3.39 -4.01 0.87
CA GLN A 185 3.85 -5.36 1.17
C GLN A 185 4.78 -5.91 0.09
N ALA A 186 4.73 -5.37 -1.12
CA ALA A 186 5.64 -5.74 -2.20
C ALA A 186 6.00 -4.55 -3.09
N ILE A 187 7.23 -4.60 -3.62
CA ILE A 187 7.75 -3.65 -4.63
C ILE A 187 8.12 -4.46 -5.86
N ILE A 188 7.60 -4.07 -7.01
CA ILE A 188 7.77 -4.80 -8.26
C ILE A 188 8.58 -3.99 -9.25
N VAL A 189 9.52 -4.67 -9.90
CA VAL A 189 10.24 -4.18 -11.09
C VAL A 189 10.21 -5.22 -12.20
N GLY A 190 10.42 -4.80 -13.44
CA GLY A 190 10.76 -5.69 -14.53
C GLY A 190 12.26 -5.99 -14.56
N VAL A 191 12.65 -7.09 -15.21
CA VAL A 191 14.05 -7.48 -15.32
C VAL A 191 14.93 -6.41 -15.97
N GLU A 192 14.40 -5.63 -16.92
CA GLU A 192 15.16 -4.53 -17.55
C GLU A 192 15.64 -3.49 -16.53
N THR A 193 14.83 -3.21 -15.50
CA THR A 193 15.23 -2.32 -14.40
C THR A 193 16.35 -2.94 -13.56
N VAL A 194 16.33 -4.26 -13.36
CA VAL A 194 17.42 -4.94 -12.63
C VAL A 194 18.72 -4.87 -13.42
N LEU A 195 18.64 -5.11 -14.74
CA LEU A 195 19.81 -5.06 -15.63
C LEU A 195 20.42 -3.66 -15.73
N ALA A 196 19.58 -2.61 -15.76
CA ALA A 196 20.04 -1.23 -15.91
C ALA A 196 20.54 -0.59 -14.60
N ASP A 197 19.83 -0.81 -13.49
CA ASP A 197 20.01 -0.03 -12.27
C ASP A 197 20.58 -0.83 -11.08
N ASP A 198 20.57 -2.18 -11.14
CA ASP A 198 20.86 -3.11 -10.01
C ASP A 198 20.27 -2.62 -8.69
N PRO A 199 18.94 -2.47 -8.59
CA PRO A 199 18.29 -1.79 -7.48
C PRO A 199 18.22 -2.67 -6.23
N GLN A 200 18.29 -2.06 -5.05
CA GLN A 200 18.08 -2.77 -3.78
C GLN A 200 16.60 -3.00 -3.45
N LEU A 201 15.68 -2.21 -3.95
CA LEU A 201 14.23 -2.22 -3.68
C LEU A 201 13.88 -2.22 -2.19
N THR A 202 14.63 -1.52 -1.37
CA THR A 202 14.42 -1.40 0.08
C THR A 202 13.71 -0.10 0.44
N ALA A 203 12.98 -0.11 1.55
CA ALA A 203 12.49 1.12 2.18
C ALA A 203 13.54 1.62 3.19
N ARG A 204 14.20 2.74 2.86
CA ARG A 204 15.27 3.34 3.70
C ARG A 204 14.77 4.65 4.28
N LEU A 205 14.17 4.59 5.47
CA LEU A 205 13.69 5.75 6.20
C LEU A 205 14.56 6.00 7.42
N LYS A 206 15.07 7.24 7.56
CA LYS A 206 15.72 7.69 8.79
C LYS A 206 14.67 7.72 9.92
N ASN A 207 15.06 7.34 11.14
CA ASN A 207 14.23 7.36 12.34
C ASN A 207 13.00 6.43 12.36
N VAL A 208 12.95 5.42 11.49
CA VAL A 208 11.97 4.33 11.59
C VAL A 208 12.75 3.09 12.01
N SER A 209 12.84 2.88 13.31
CA SER A 209 13.72 1.91 13.96
C SER A 209 13.44 0.46 13.59
N GLN A 210 12.24 0.13 13.16
CA GLN A 210 11.88 -1.19 12.60
C GLN A 210 10.58 -1.04 11.80
N LEU A 211 10.49 -1.76 10.67
CA LEU A 211 9.23 -2.01 9.96
C LEU A 211 8.44 -3.04 10.77
N PRO A 212 7.35 -2.70 11.48
CA PRO A 212 6.64 -3.68 12.30
C PRO A 212 6.10 -4.86 11.49
N ALA A 213 5.86 -4.64 10.18
CA ALA A 213 5.43 -5.66 9.24
C ALA A 213 6.61 -6.34 8.50
N GLY A 214 7.86 -5.99 8.83
CA GLY A 214 9.05 -6.43 8.11
C GLY A 214 9.30 -5.63 6.82
N PRO A 215 10.43 -5.89 6.14
CA PRO A 215 10.74 -5.25 4.87
C PRO A 215 9.75 -5.69 3.78
N PRO A 216 9.44 -4.80 2.80
CA PRO A 216 8.61 -5.19 1.67
C PRO A 216 9.25 -6.32 0.87
N ASN A 217 8.41 -7.23 0.34
CA ASN A 217 8.85 -8.25 -0.59
C ASN A 217 9.38 -7.59 -1.87
N ARG A 218 10.58 -7.96 -2.28
CA ARG A 218 11.19 -7.50 -3.54
C ARG A 218 10.78 -8.45 -4.64
N VAL A 219 10.19 -7.94 -5.69
CA VAL A 219 9.61 -8.74 -6.77
C VAL A 219 10.18 -8.35 -8.11
N VAL A 220 10.67 -9.33 -8.85
CA VAL A 220 11.10 -9.17 -10.24
C VAL A 220 10.18 -9.98 -11.16
N LEU A 221 9.60 -9.34 -12.18
CA LEU A 221 8.93 -10.03 -13.28
C LEU A 221 9.96 -10.27 -14.39
N ASP A 222 10.33 -11.54 -14.58
CA ASP A 222 11.42 -11.97 -15.48
C ASP A 222 11.07 -13.26 -16.24
N THR A 223 10.37 -13.11 -17.34
CA THR A 223 9.84 -14.24 -18.12
C THR A 223 10.87 -15.30 -18.47
N LYS A 224 12.12 -14.93 -18.76
CA LYS A 224 13.21 -15.82 -19.19
C LYS A 224 14.31 -16.02 -18.15
N LEU A 225 14.09 -15.55 -16.91
CA LEU A 225 15.06 -15.62 -15.81
C LEU A 225 16.43 -15.02 -16.18
N ARG A 226 16.42 -13.80 -16.77
CA ARG A 226 17.63 -13.06 -17.19
C ARG A 226 18.31 -12.29 -16.05
N THR A 227 17.66 -12.16 -14.91
CA THR A 227 18.22 -11.49 -13.72
C THR A 227 19.64 -12.02 -13.47
N PRO A 228 20.65 -11.16 -13.30
CA PRO A 228 22.00 -11.61 -12.96
C PRO A 228 22.04 -12.24 -11.57
N VAL A 229 22.73 -13.37 -11.44
CA VAL A 229 22.95 -13.99 -10.13
C VAL A 229 23.76 -13.08 -9.22
N SER A 230 24.62 -12.23 -9.78
CA SER A 230 25.42 -11.21 -9.07
C SER A 230 24.65 -9.99 -8.62
N SER A 231 23.37 -9.82 -9.05
CA SER A 231 22.58 -8.62 -8.68
C SER A 231 22.38 -8.50 -7.17
N GLN A 232 22.33 -7.26 -6.65
CA GLN A 232 22.10 -6.98 -5.24
C GLN A 232 20.85 -7.67 -4.68
N LEU A 233 19.80 -7.77 -5.49
CA LEU A 233 18.56 -8.47 -5.11
C LEU A 233 18.81 -9.94 -4.78
N VAL A 234 19.60 -10.63 -5.61
CA VAL A 234 19.92 -12.04 -5.42
C VAL A 234 20.90 -12.23 -4.28
N GLN A 235 21.98 -11.44 -4.23
CA GLN A 235 23.03 -11.57 -3.21
C GLN A 235 22.52 -11.28 -1.78
N THR A 236 21.42 -10.56 -1.65
CA THR A 236 20.82 -10.24 -0.35
C THR A 236 19.49 -10.96 -0.09
N ALA A 237 19.14 -11.98 -0.89
CA ALA A 237 17.85 -12.67 -0.81
C ALA A 237 17.64 -13.42 0.52
N ASN A 238 18.70 -13.90 1.15
CA ASN A 238 18.65 -14.53 2.48
C ASN A 238 18.31 -13.57 3.61
N LYS A 239 18.55 -12.24 3.41
CA LYS A 239 18.28 -11.21 4.41
C LYS A 239 16.95 -10.51 4.18
N ILE A 240 16.56 -10.35 2.91
CA ILE A 240 15.35 -9.61 2.53
C ILE A 240 14.54 -10.46 1.54
N PRO A 241 13.26 -10.76 1.81
CA PRO A 241 12.43 -11.60 0.95
C PRO A 241 12.46 -11.15 -0.50
N THR A 242 12.96 -12.02 -1.39
CA THR A 242 13.11 -11.74 -2.83
C THR A 242 12.42 -12.83 -3.64
N TRP A 243 11.59 -12.39 -4.56
CA TRP A 243 10.77 -13.25 -5.41
C TRP A 243 11.08 -12.94 -6.87
N ILE A 244 11.33 -13.97 -7.67
CA ILE A 244 11.37 -13.82 -9.12
C ILE A 244 10.23 -14.64 -9.71
N PHE A 245 9.36 -13.96 -10.42
CA PHE A 245 8.30 -14.59 -11.19
C PHE A 245 8.81 -14.81 -12.61
N THR A 246 8.83 -16.07 -13.03
CA THR A 246 9.34 -16.47 -14.32
C THR A 246 8.34 -17.38 -15.02
N SER A 247 8.68 -17.88 -16.21
CA SER A 247 7.86 -18.82 -16.98
C SER A 247 8.54 -20.19 -17.13
N CYS A 248 7.87 -21.11 -17.80
CA CYS A 248 8.43 -22.40 -18.16
C CYS A 248 9.68 -22.29 -19.07
N LEU A 249 9.96 -21.12 -19.64
CA LEU A 249 11.17 -20.86 -20.43
C LEU A 249 12.44 -20.77 -19.57
N ALA A 250 12.31 -20.66 -18.25
CA ALA A 250 13.46 -20.68 -17.34
C ALA A 250 13.98 -22.12 -17.18
N GLY A 251 15.23 -22.36 -17.51
CA GLY A 251 15.86 -23.68 -17.36
C GLY A 251 15.90 -24.15 -15.89
N LYS A 252 15.66 -25.43 -15.65
CA LYS A 252 15.65 -26.02 -14.29
C LYS A 252 16.97 -25.78 -13.54
N ALA A 253 18.11 -26.01 -14.17
CA ALA A 253 19.42 -25.76 -13.53
C ALA A 253 19.58 -24.32 -13.09
N ARG A 254 19.16 -23.35 -13.91
CA ARG A 254 19.23 -21.94 -13.56
C ARG A 254 18.31 -21.60 -12.38
N THR A 255 17.09 -22.15 -12.34
CA THR A 255 16.16 -21.93 -11.20
C THR A 255 16.75 -22.42 -9.88
N GLU A 256 17.45 -23.55 -9.86
CA GLU A 256 18.08 -24.10 -8.65
C GLU A 256 19.21 -23.18 -8.13
N VAL A 257 20.01 -22.58 -9.02
CA VAL A 257 21.03 -21.58 -8.62
C VAL A 257 20.41 -20.44 -7.83
N PHE A 258 19.24 -19.91 -8.27
CA PHE A 258 18.56 -18.83 -7.55
C PHE A 258 17.96 -19.28 -6.22
N LYS A 259 17.36 -20.45 -6.16
CA LYS A 259 16.82 -21.03 -4.93
C LYS A 259 17.90 -21.21 -3.87
N ASN A 260 19.08 -21.72 -4.26
CA ASN A 260 20.24 -21.88 -3.39
C ASN A 260 20.76 -20.53 -2.82
N LYS A 261 20.45 -19.41 -3.48
CA LYS A 261 20.73 -18.06 -3.00
C LYS A 261 19.59 -17.49 -2.13
N GLY A 262 18.55 -18.26 -1.82
CA GLY A 262 17.40 -17.84 -1.01
C GLY A 262 16.31 -17.08 -1.80
N VAL A 263 16.40 -17.04 -3.14
CA VAL A 263 15.37 -16.42 -3.98
C VAL A 263 14.18 -17.36 -4.13
N LYS A 264 12.99 -16.85 -3.94
CA LYS A 264 11.74 -17.60 -4.18
C LYS A 264 11.37 -17.50 -5.66
N ILE A 265 11.48 -18.61 -6.38
CA ILE A 265 11.13 -18.69 -7.81
C ILE A 265 9.70 -19.20 -7.95
N ILE A 266 8.88 -18.46 -8.69
CA ILE A 266 7.49 -18.82 -9.01
C ILE A 266 7.33 -18.86 -10.52
N ILE A 267 6.88 -19.99 -11.03
CA ILE A 267 6.58 -20.17 -12.46
C ILE A 267 5.13 -19.78 -12.70
N LEU A 268 4.91 -18.83 -13.60
CA LEU A 268 3.60 -18.37 -14.02
C LEU A 268 3.39 -18.55 -15.53
N PRO A 269 2.13 -18.61 -15.99
CA PRO A 269 1.83 -18.67 -17.42
C PRO A 269 2.29 -17.41 -18.15
N ILE A 270 2.50 -17.56 -19.45
CA ILE A 270 2.81 -16.46 -20.37
C ILE A 270 1.50 -15.92 -20.95
N GLY A 271 1.35 -14.62 -20.90
CA GLY A 271 0.24 -13.91 -21.53
C GLY A 271 0.38 -13.78 -23.05
N LYS A 272 -0.63 -13.29 -23.73
CA LYS A 272 -0.66 -13.10 -25.20
C LYS A 272 0.47 -12.22 -25.74
N ASN A 273 1.05 -11.37 -24.92
CA ASN A 273 2.18 -10.49 -25.26
C ASN A 273 3.56 -11.15 -25.11
N GLY A 274 3.62 -12.45 -24.84
CA GLY A 274 4.88 -13.19 -24.64
C GLY A 274 5.57 -12.93 -23.30
N LEU A 275 4.93 -12.22 -22.38
CA LEU A 275 5.43 -11.91 -21.04
C LEU A 275 4.61 -12.64 -19.97
N ILE A 276 5.08 -12.65 -18.73
CA ILE A 276 4.33 -13.19 -17.59
C ILE A 276 2.94 -12.57 -17.52
N ASP A 277 1.92 -13.44 -17.33
CA ASP A 277 0.54 -12.99 -17.14
C ASP A 277 0.38 -12.23 -15.80
N ILE A 278 0.18 -10.92 -15.90
CA ILE A 278 0.03 -10.04 -14.74
C ILE A 278 -1.19 -10.43 -13.89
N LYS A 279 -2.27 -10.93 -14.49
CA LYS A 279 -3.45 -11.35 -13.73
C LYS A 279 -3.16 -12.55 -12.84
N SER A 280 -2.39 -13.53 -13.34
CA SER A 280 -1.92 -14.67 -12.56
C SER A 280 -0.98 -14.23 -11.42
N PHE A 281 -0.09 -13.26 -11.68
CA PHE A 281 0.73 -12.66 -10.64
C PHE A 281 -0.13 -11.99 -9.55
N LEU A 282 -1.14 -11.20 -9.90
CA LEU A 282 -2.01 -10.52 -8.93
C LEU A 282 -2.84 -11.50 -8.10
N LYS A 283 -3.31 -12.61 -8.69
CA LYS A 283 -3.97 -13.69 -7.95
C LYS A 283 -3.03 -14.32 -6.92
N PHE A 284 -1.77 -14.58 -7.30
CA PHE A 284 -0.76 -15.08 -6.38
C PHE A 284 -0.50 -14.08 -5.24
N ALA A 285 -0.29 -12.81 -5.57
CA ALA A 285 -0.04 -11.74 -4.61
C ALA A 285 -1.18 -11.60 -3.58
N ALA A 286 -2.44 -11.69 -4.04
CA ALA A 286 -3.60 -11.66 -3.14
C ALA A 286 -3.61 -12.85 -2.17
N ARG A 287 -3.27 -14.06 -2.62
CA ARG A 287 -3.14 -15.25 -1.76
C ARG A 287 -2.03 -15.11 -0.71
N GLN A 288 -0.95 -14.37 -1.03
CA GLN A 288 0.13 -14.04 -0.10
C GLN A 288 -0.25 -12.92 0.89
N GLY A 289 -1.45 -12.33 0.79
CA GLY A 289 -1.87 -11.22 1.62
C GLY A 289 -1.23 -9.88 1.25
N TRP A 290 -0.65 -9.74 0.04
CA TRP A 290 -0.07 -8.48 -0.41
C TRP A 290 -1.17 -7.52 -0.83
N ALA A 291 -1.66 -6.76 0.12
CA ALA A 291 -2.81 -5.87 -0.09
C ALA A 291 -2.44 -4.57 -0.82
N ARG A 292 -1.21 -4.08 -0.65
CA ARG A 292 -0.68 -2.90 -1.36
C ARG A 292 0.63 -3.25 -2.05
N ILE A 293 0.72 -2.95 -3.32
CA ILE A 293 1.86 -3.25 -4.17
C ILE A 293 2.29 -1.98 -4.89
N MET A 294 3.58 -1.67 -4.84
CA MET A 294 4.17 -0.59 -5.60
C MET A 294 4.86 -1.15 -6.84
N VAL A 295 4.47 -0.69 -8.01
CA VAL A 295 5.13 -0.97 -9.28
C VAL A 295 6.09 0.18 -9.56
N GLU A 296 7.37 -0.13 -9.52
CA GLU A 296 8.45 0.78 -9.90
C GLU A 296 9.18 0.21 -11.11
N GLY A 297 9.67 1.04 -11.96
CA GLY A 297 10.53 0.53 -13.00
C GLY A 297 10.28 1.17 -14.35
N GLY A 298 10.78 0.49 -15.38
CA GLY A 298 10.79 1.01 -16.74
C GLY A 298 9.40 1.18 -17.35
N ALA A 299 9.32 2.02 -18.37
CA ALA A 299 8.10 2.36 -19.07
C ALA A 299 7.25 1.15 -19.50
N LYS A 300 7.88 0.03 -19.91
CA LYS A 300 7.17 -1.17 -20.37
C LYS A 300 6.30 -1.78 -19.28
N LEU A 301 6.83 -1.96 -18.07
CA LEU A 301 6.08 -2.55 -16.96
C LEU A 301 4.96 -1.63 -16.50
N LEU A 302 5.26 -0.34 -16.31
CA LEU A 302 4.26 0.67 -15.94
C LEU A 302 3.14 0.73 -16.98
N SER A 303 3.47 0.81 -18.28
CA SER A 303 2.49 0.78 -19.36
C SER A 303 1.61 -0.46 -19.32
N SER A 304 2.17 -1.64 -19.02
CA SER A 304 1.39 -2.88 -18.92
C SER A 304 0.32 -2.80 -17.84
N PHE A 305 0.64 -2.27 -16.66
CA PHE A 305 -0.35 -2.09 -15.59
C PHE A 305 -1.39 -1.01 -15.90
N ILE A 306 -0.97 0.11 -16.48
CA ILE A 306 -1.84 1.25 -16.81
C ILE A 306 -2.80 0.88 -17.95
N LEU A 307 -2.28 0.30 -19.06
CA LEU A 307 -3.09 -0.09 -20.22
C LEU A 307 -4.09 -1.21 -19.89
N SER A 308 -3.71 -2.13 -19.03
CA SER A 308 -4.59 -3.21 -18.57
C SER A 308 -5.61 -2.76 -17.50
N LYS A 309 -5.66 -1.46 -17.16
CA LYS A 309 -6.54 -0.89 -16.12
C LYS A 309 -6.36 -1.57 -14.74
N LEU A 310 -5.13 -2.00 -14.44
CA LEU A 310 -4.80 -2.68 -13.17
C LEU A 310 -4.24 -1.71 -12.12
N ALA A 311 -3.78 -0.52 -12.53
CA ALA A 311 -3.33 0.53 -11.63
C ALA A 311 -4.51 1.19 -10.92
N ASP A 312 -4.42 1.39 -9.60
CA ASP A 312 -5.40 2.10 -8.78
C ASP A 312 -4.96 3.53 -8.48
N GLU A 313 -3.66 3.71 -8.35
CA GLU A 313 -3.04 4.99 -8.01
C GLU A 313 -1.80 5.20 -8.90
N LEU A 314 -1.69 6.39 -9.45
CA LEU A 314 -0.49 6.83 -10.15
C LEU A 314 0.23 7.86 -9.28
N VAL A 315 1.53 7.70 -9.09
CA VAL A 315 2.37 8.63 -8.34
C VAL A 315 3.52 9.07 -9.23
N LEU A 316 3.39 10.26 -9.76
CA LEU A 316 4.39 10.87 -10.62
C LEU A 316 5.25 11.85 -9.82
N PHE A 317 6.55 11.68 -9.90
CA PHE A 317 7.54 12.63 -9.43
C PHE A 317 8.04 13.43 -10.65
N GLN A 318 7.54 14.64 -10.77
CA GLN A 318 7.84 15.54 -11.87
C GLN A 318 9.04 16.41 -11.48
N SER A 319 10.18 16.14 -12.08
CA SER A 319 11.36 16.99 -11.96
C SER A 319 11.20 18.26 -12.78
N SER A 320 11.87 19.34 -12.36
CA SER A 320 12.01 20.58 -13.14
C SER A 320 13.11 20.51 -14.22
N ALA A 321 13.88 19.41 -14.27
CA ALA A 321 14.93 19.22 -15.27
C ALA A 321 14.34 18.88 -16.65
N LEU A 322 15.06 19.27 -17.71
CA LEU A 322 14.81 18.90 -19.10
C LEU A 322 15.90 17.94 -19.56
N ALA A 323 15.55 16.91 -20.31
CA ALA A 323 16.50 16.00 -20.92
C ALA A 323 16.88 16.42 -22.35
N LEU A 324 15.91 16.97 -23.11
CA LEU A 324 16.09 17.43 -24.50
C LEU A 324 16.72 16.36 -25.42
N ASP A 325 16.40 15.07 -25.16
CA ASP A 325 16.87 13.93 -25.94
C ASP A 325 15.67 13.10 -26.43
N ASP A 326 15.37 13.14 -27.72
CA ASP A 326 14.24 12.41 -28.30
C ASP A 326 14.40 10.89 -28.20
N GLN A 327 15.62 10.38 -28.11
CA GLN A 327 15.93 8.96 -27.95
C GLN A 327 15.88 8.50 -26.50
N ALA A 328 15.74 9.43 -25.53
CA ALA A 328 15.61 9.10 -24.13
C ALA A 328 14.37 8.23 -23.85
N VAL A 329 14.43 7.42 -22.79
CA VAL A 329 13.35 6.51 -22.44
C VAL A 329 12.11 7.30 -22.00
N GLN A 330 10.99 6.99 -22.62
CA GLN A 330 9.68 7.59 -22.33
C GLN A 330 8.58 6.54 -22.42
N PHE A 331 7.36 6.87 -21.99
CA PHE A 331 6.21 6.01 -22.26
C PHE A 331 6.00 5.92 -23.78
N ARG A 332 5.90 4.67 -24.27
CA ARG A 332 5.58 4.42 -25.69
C ARG A 332 4.21 3.75 -25.74
N GLY A 333 3.28 4.36 -26.46
CA GLY A 333 2.02 3.72 -26.85
C GLY A 333 2.28 2.64 -27.90
N GLN A 334 1.43 1.60 -27.90
CA GLN A 334 1.48 0.56 -28.94
C GLN A 334 0.52 0.85 -30.12
N THR A 335 -0.23 1.96 -30.08
CA THR A 335 -1.28 2.27 -31.04
C THR A 335 -1.22 3.73 -31.46
N THR A 336 -1.71 4.00 -32.66
CA THR A 336 -1.92 5.35 -33.19
C THR A 336 -2.84 6.13 -32.25
N PHE A 337 -2.40 7.32 -31.84
CA PHE A 337 -3.13 8.17 -30.92
C PHE A 337 -4.31 8.85 -31.64
N GLN A 338 -5.55 8.50 -31.25
CA GLN A 338 -6.74 9.27 -31.60
C GLN A 338 -7.28 9.93 -30.33
N VAL A 339 -7.33 11.26 -30.30
CA VAL A 339 -7.64 12.07 -29.10
C VAL A 339 -8.93 11.63 -28.42
N ASN A 340 -9.96 11.29 -29.16
CA ASN A 340 -11.29 11.00 -28.62
C ASN A 340 -11.42 9.61 -27.99
N ASN A 341 -10.58 8.63 -28.34
CA ASN A 341 -10.72 7.24 -27.91
C ASN A 341 -9.62 6.77 -26.94
N PHE A 342 -8.53 7.51 -26.77
CA PHE A 342 -7.33 7.04 -26.07
C PHE A 342 -6.93 7.83 -24.83
N LEU A 343 -7.52 9.00 -24.58
CA LEU A 343 -7.23 9.75 -23.36
C LEU A 343 -7.82 9.02 -22.16
N LYS A 344 -6.96 8.31 -21.41
CA LYS A 344 -7.32 7.81 -20.08
C LYS A 344 -7.23 8.96 -19.10
N ARG A 345 -8.38 9.39 -18.60
CA ARG A 345 -8.45 10.44 -17.59
C ARG A 345 -8.36 9.84 -16.21
N TYR A 346 -7.48 10.40 -15.37
CA TYR A 346 -7.33 10.10 -13.97
C TYR A 346 -7.72 11.33 -13.17
N LYS A 347 -8.30 11.13 -12.00
CA LYS A 347 -8.66 12.24 -11.12
C LYS A 347 -7.46 12.63 -10.24
N PHE A 348 -7.07 13.89 -10.27
CA PHE A 348 -6.08 14.40 -9.34
C PHE A 348 -6.57 14.22 -7.90
N HIS A 349 -5.76 13.55 -7.10
CA HIS A 349 -5.99 13.36 -5.68
C HIS A 349 -5.23 14.40 -4.86
N SER A 350 -3.96 14.62 -5.18
CA SER A 350 -3.15 15.65 -4.54
C SER A 350 -1.99 16.07 -5.45
N VAL A 351 -1.56 17.32 -5.25
CA VAL A 351 -0.32 17.87 -5.79
C VAL A 351 0.46 18.42 -4.60
N SER A 352 1.74 18.08 -4.49
CA SER A 352 2.60 18.56 -3.42
C SER A 352 4.03 18.78 -3.91
N LYS A 353 4.81 19.61 -3.21
CA LYS A 353 6.23 19.84 -3.50
C LYS A 353 7.12 18.90 -2.68
N ALA A 354 8.22 18.45 -3.26
CA ALA A 354 9.26 17.67 -2.61
C ALA A 354 10.64 18.18 -3.07
N GLY A 355 11.17 19.19 -2.36
CA GLY A 355 12.34 19.94 -2.84
C GLY A 355 11.98 20.73 -4.10
N GLY A 356 12.78 20.57 -5.15
CA GLY A 356 12.54 21.19 -6.46
C GLY A 356 11.51 20.48 -7.35
N ASP A 357 10.98 19.32 -6.91
CA ASP A 357 10.07 18.51 -7.70
C ASP A 357 8.60 18.66 -7.26
N LEU A 358 7.68 18.29 -8.15
CA LEU A 358 6.27 18.10 -7.85
C LEU A 358 5.95 16.61 -7.70
N ILE A 359 5.12 16.28 -6.74
CA ILE A 359 4.54 14.94 -6.61
C ILE A 359 3.06 15.04 -6.97
N LEU A 360 2.68 14.40 -8.06
CA LEU A 360 1.31 14.30 -8.53
C LEU A 360 0.76 12.93 -8.17
N ARG A 361 -0.33 12.89 -7.39
CA ARG A 361 -1.06 11.65 -7.10
C ARG A 361 -2.38 11.68 -7.82
N LEU A 362 -2.65 10.65 -8.60
CA LEU A 362 -3.89 10.51 -9.36
C LEU A 362 -4.53 9.16 -9.01
N LEU A 363 -5.84 9.15 -8.97
CA LEU A 363 -6.63 7.94 -8.75
C LEU A 363 -7.32 7.55 -10.04
N VAL A 364 -7.36 6.25 -10.27
CA VAL A 364 -8.21 5.67 -11.32
C VAL A 364 -9.65 5.76 -10.84
N THR A 365 -10.51 6.38 -11.65
CA THR A 365 -11.96 6.48 -11.41
C THR A 365 -12.68 5.26 -11.93
#